data_4ab0ba3e6569f0e6309772ed6e85123f
#
_entry.id   4ab0ba3e6569f0e6309772ed6e85123f
#
_cell.length_a   1.000
_cell.length_b   1.000
_cell.length_c   1.000
_cell.angle_alpha   90.00
_cell.angle_beta   90.00
_cell.angle_gamma   90.00
#
_symmetry.space_group_name_H-M   'P 1'
#
loop_
_entity.id
_entity.type
_entity.pdbx_description
1 polymer ?
#
loop_
_entity_poly.entity_id
_entity_poly.type
_entity_poly.pdbx_seq_one_letter_code
_entity_poly.pdbx_strand_id
1 'polypeptide(L)'
;MKILLVHRQTKTVDKIKSVLSSCNPVVLHTESGLDGLLTSRIEHFDVIICGTDLPVVTGFELIRSVRTNSINRQTPVVIVCDEVDDKTIHLGQALDVLAMLPTKELDGLAEIVIQQVKVTPDRDWSELTSGSKAL
;
A
#
# COMPACT_ATOMS: atom_id res chain seq x y z
N MET A 1 3.41 11.33 5.20
CA MET A 1 3.20 10.06 4.48
C MET A 1 1.72 9.69 4.54
N LYS A 2 1.16 9.32 3.43
CA LYS A 2 -0.26 9.00 3.31
C LYS A 2 -0.43 7.54 2.89
N ILE A 3 -1.17 6.78 3.67
CA ILE A 3 -1.33 5.34 3.48
C ILE A 3 -2.81 4.99 3.31
N LEU A 4 -3.12 4.21 2.27
CA LEU A 4 -4.43 3.58 2.14
C LEU A 4 -4.33 2.17 2.72
N LEU A 5 -5.14 1.89 3.73
CA LEU A 5 -5.18 0.59 4.39
C LEU A 5 -6.53 -0.06 4.14
N VAL A 6 -6.54 -1.15 3.38
CA VAL A 6 -7.76 -1.89 3.03
C VAL A 6 -7.66 -3.29 3.64
N HIS A 7 -8.34 -3.47 4.76
CA HIS A 7 -8.29 -4.74 5.50
C HIS A 7 -9.54 -4.88 6.36
N ARG A 8 -10.08 -6.10 6.43
CA ARG A 8 -11.32 -6.35 7.16
C ARG A 8 -11.13 -6.84 8.59
N GLN A 9 -9.94 -7.28 8.96
CA GLN A 9 -9.69 -7.79 10.30
C GLN A 9 -9.26 -6.65 11.23
N THR A 10 -10.13 -6.29 12.17
CA THR A 10 -9.87 -5.18 13.09
C THR A 10 -8.57 -5.32 13.86
N LYS A 11 -8.26 -6.53 14.35
CA LYS A 11 -7.03 -6.76 15.10
C LYS A 11 -5.79 -6.52 14.24
N THR A 12 -5.84 -6.93 12.99
CA THR A 12 -4.74 -6.71 12.05
C THR A 12 -4.59 -5.23 11.73
N VAL A 13 -5.69 -4.53 11.52
CA VAL A 13 -5.69 -3.08 11.28
C VAL A 13 -5.04 -2.35 12.46
N ASP A 14 -5.43 -2.67 13.68
CA ASP A 14 -4.89 -2.04 14.88
C ASP A 14 -3.39 -2.32 15.00
N LYS A 15 -2.96 -3.54 14.71
CA LYS A 15 -1.56 -3.91 14.75
C LYS A 15 -0.74 -3.17 13.70
N ILE A 16 -1.26 -3.06 12.48
CA ILE A 16 -0.61 -2.31 11.41
C ILE A 16 -0.45 -0.83 11.82
N LYS A 17 -1.50 -0.22 12.32
CA LYS A 17 -1.43 1.17 12.78
C LYS A 17 -0.41 1.35 13.90
N SER A 18 -0.37 0.41 14.84
CA SER A 18 0.58 0.44 15.95
C SER A 18 2.03 0.33 15.45
N VAL A 19 2.29 -0.61 14.56
CA VAL A 19 3.63 -0.82 13.99
C VAL A 19 4.09 0.42 13.22
N LEU A 20 3.18 1.10 12.53
CA LEU A 20 3.50 2.28 11.73
C LEU A 20 3.48 3.59 12.50
N SER A 21 3.16 3.57 13.78
CA SER A 21 3.02 4.80 14.57
C SER A 21 4.31 5.62 14.61
N SER A 22 5.47 4.98 14.56
CA SER A 22 6.76 5.67 14.53
C SER A 22 6.98 6.48 13.25
N CYS A 23 6.27 6.16 12.18
CA CYS A 23 6.36 6.88 10.91
C CYS A 23 5.41 8.08 10.88
N ASN A 24 4.53 8.20 11.85
CA ASN A 24 3.53 9.25 11.94
C ASN A 24 2.73 9.42 10.65
N PRO A 25 2.14 8.35 10.09
CA PRO A 25 1.44 8.42 8.82
C PRO A 25 0.01 8.94 8.98
N VAL A 26 -0.53 9.48 7.90
CA VAL A 26 -1.96 9.68 7.75
C VAL A 26 -2.52 8.40 7.13
N VAL A 27 -3.32 7.67 7.88
CA VAL A 27 -3.89 6.39 7.44
C VAL A 27 -5.36 6.55 7.12
N LEU A 28 -5.72 6.25 5.88
CA LEU A 28 -7.11 6.16 5.47
C LEU A 28 -7.47 4.68 5.42
N HIS A 29 -8.38 4.26 6.29
CA HIS A 29 -8.74 2.85 6.43
C HIS A 29 -10.14 2.57 5.91
N THR A 30 -10.30 1.45 5.21
CA THR A 30 -11.61 0.89 4.84
C THR A 30 -11.55 -0.64 4.93
N GLU A 31 -12.70 -1.26 5.21
CA GLU A 31 -12.84 -2.70 5.21
C GLU A 31 -13.28 -3.25 3.85
N SER A 32 -13.65 -2.36 2.93
CA SER A 32 -14.24 -2.71 1.65
C SER A 32 -13.25 -2.57 0.50
N GLY A 33 -13.07 -3.63 -0.27
CA GLY A 33 -12.26 -3.59 -1.48
C GLY A 33 -12.81 -2.60 -2.49
N LEU A 34 -14.12 -2.50 -2.60
CA LEU A 34 -14.75 -1.53 -3.50
C LEU A 34 -14.45 -0.08 -3.09
N ASP A 35 -14.58 0.23 -1.81
CA ASP A 35 -14.26 1.58 -1.32
C ASP A 35 -12.77 1.90 -1.52
N GLY A 36 -11.91 0.92 -1.28
CA GLY A 36 -10.48 1.07 -1.55
C GLY A 36 -10.21 1.37 -3.01
N LEU A 37 -10.89 0.65 -3.91
CA LEU A 37 -10.79 0.87 -5.34
C LEU A 37 -11.19 2.29 -5.73
N LEU A 38 -12.34 2.74 -5.28
CA LEU A 38 -12.85 4.08 -5.59
C LEU A 38 -11.93 5.16 -5.02
N THR A 39 -11.47 4.98 -3.80
CA THR A 39 -10.57 5.92 -3.14
C THR A 39 -9.24 6.02 -3.89
N SER A 40 -8.71 4.91 -4.38
CA SER A 40 -7.45 4.90 -5.11
C SER A 40 -7.52 5.62 -6.46
N ARG A 41 -8.72 5.84 -6.98
CA ARG A 41 -8.90 6.56 -8.24
C ARG A 41 -8.94 8.07 -8.09
N ILE A 42 -9.28 8.55 -6.89
CA ILE A 42 -9.47 9.98 -6.66
C ILE A 42 -8.37 10.60 -5.82
N GLU A 43 -7.54 9.81 -5.17
CA GLU A 43 -6.56 10.30 -4.22
C GLU A 43 -5.26 9.51 -4.34
N HIS A 44 -4.12 10.21 -4.38
CA HIS A 44 -2.80 9.56 -4.44
C HIS A 44 -2.33 9.17 -3.05
N PHE A 45 -1.74 7.99 -2.95
CA PHE A 45 -1.15 7.48 -1.71
C PHE A 45 0.33 7.17 -1.89
N ASP A 46 1.08 7.28 -0.80
CA ASP A 46 2.51 6.91 -0.80
C ASP A 46 2.68 5.40 -0.73
N VAL A 47 1.78 4.71 -0.04
CA VAL A 47 1.77 3.24 0.09
C VAL A 47 0.32 2.77 0.20
N ILE A 48 0.04 1.62 -0.39
CA ILE A 48 -1.24 0.92 -0.21
C ILE A 48 -0.94 -0.39 0.51
N ILE A 49 -1.63 -0.62 1.62
CA ILE A 49 -1.54 -1.88 2.36
C ILE A 49 -2.90 -2.54 2.29
N CYS A 50 -2.97 -3.77 1.80
CA CYS A 50 -4.26 -4.45 1.67
C CYS A 50 -4.19 -5.92 2.03
N GLY A 51 -5.33 -6.44 2.47
CA GLY A 51 -5.54 -7.86 2.66
C GLY A 51 -5.97 -8.52 1.35
N THR A 52 -6.02 -9.85 1.35
CA THR A 52 -6.48 -10.61 0.18
C THR A 52 -7.96 -10.93 0.26
N ASP A 53 -8.47 -11.19 1.46
CA ASP A 53 -9.86 -11.61 1.69
C ASP A 53 -10.72 -10.38 1.99
N LEU A 54 -11.22 -9.75 0.93
CA LEU A 54 -12.08 -8.58 1.02
C LEU A 54 -13.41 -8.88 0.36
N PRO A 55 -14.52 -8.34 0.88
CA PRO A 55 -15.82 -8.56 0.26
C PRO A 55 -15.94 -7.82 -1.08
N VAL A 56 -16.67 -8.43 -2.01
CA VAL A 56 -17.03 -7.92 -3.33
C VAL A 56 -15.83 -7.79 -4.26
N VAL A 57 -14.85 -6.95 -3.92
CA VAL A 57 -13.60 -6.79 -4.67
C VAL A 57 -12.47 -7.35 -3.80
N THR A 58 -11.83 -8.41 -4.26
CA THR A 58 -10.72 -9.02 -3.51
C THR A 58 -9.48 -8.14 -3.54
N GLY A 59 -8.51 -8.45 -2.67
CA GLY A 59 -7.26 -7.70 -2.63
C GLY A 59 -6.52 -7.72 -3.97
N PHE A 60 -6.47 -8.87 -4.63
CA PHE A 60 -5.79 -8.99 -5.93
C PHE A 60 -6.53 -8.23 -7.02
N GLU A 61 -7.85 -8.23 -7.02
CA GLU A 61 -8.64 -7.45 -7.96
C GLU A 61 -8.42 -5.97 -7.75
N LEU A 62 -8.37 -5.53 -6.49
CA LEU A 62 -8.06 -4.16 -6.14
C LEU A 62 -6.69 -3.73 -6.70
N ILE A 63 -5.66 -4.54 -6.44
CA ILE A 63 -4.30 -4.23 -6.89
C ILE A 63 -4.24 -4.19 -8.41
N ARG A 64 -4.88 -5.14 -9.08
CA ARG A 64 -4.92 -5.14 -10.54
C ARG A 64 -5.52 -3.86 -11.09
N SER A 65 -6.63 -3.42 -10.51
CA SER A 65 -7.26 -2.18 -10.92
C SER A 65 -6.37 -0.97 -10.66
N VAL A 66 -5.72 -0.94 -9.52
CA VAL A 66 -4.76 0.13 -9.18
C VAL A 66 -3.64 0.20 -10.20
N ARG A 67 -3.10 -0.95 -10.62
CA ARG A 67 -1.97 -1.02 -11.56
C ARG A 67 -2.35 -0.65 -13.00
N THR A 68 -3.60 -0.86 -13.38
CA THR A 68 -3.99 -0.69 -14.79
C THR A 68 -4.54 0.70 -15.12
N ASN A 69 -5.25 1.32 -14.21
CA ASN A 69 -5.98 2.54 -14.56
C ASN A 69 -6.25 3.45 -13.37
N SER A 70 -5.20 3.85 -12.67
CA SER A 70 -5.38 4.76 -11.54
C SER A 70 -4.18 5.68 -11.39
N ILE A 71 -4.37 6.76 -10.64
CA ILE A 71 -3.28 7.69 -10.29
C ILE A 71 -2.26 7.01 -9.37
N ASN A 72 -2.59 5.84 -8.81
CA ASN A 72 -1.73 5.05 -7.95
C ASN A 72 -1.10 3.86 -8.66
N ARG A 73 -1.07 3.83 -9.98
CA ARG A 73 -0.57 2.66 -10.72
C ARG A 73 0.87 2.29 -10.40
N GLN A 74 1.67 3.21 -9.90
CA GLN A 74 3.05 2.96 -9.51
C GLN A 74 3.25 3.00 -7.99
N THR A 75 2.18 3.21 -7.24
CA THR A 75 2.26 3.26 -5.78
C THR A 75 2.65 1.88 -5.23
N PRO A 76 3.63 1.83 -4.31
CA PRO A 76 4.01 0.57 -3.67
C PRO A 76 2.84 -0.06 -2.94
N VAL A 77 2.67 -1.36 -3.11
CA VAL A 77 1.61 -2.13 -2.46
C VAL A 77 2.22 -3.20 -1.59
N VAL A 78 1.75 -3.30 -0.35
CA VAL A 78 2.10 -4.38 0.57
C VAL A 78 0.85 -5.19 0.86
N ILE A 79 0.95 -6.50 0.70
CA ILE A 79 -0.13 -7.42 1.06
C ILE A 79 0.11 -7.95 2.46
N VAL A 80 -0.93 -7.91 3.30
CA VAL A 80 -0.93 -8.50 4.63
C VAL A 80 -2.05 -9.53 4.70
N CYS A 81 -1.70 -10.80 4.83
CA CYS A 81 -2.66 -11.90 4.86
C CYS A 81 -2.21 -12.99 5.82
N ASP A 82 -3.14 -13.85 6.23
CA ASP A 82 -2.85 -14.90 7.22
C ASP A 82 -1.85 -15.91 6.70
N GLU A 83 -1.99 -16.34 5.45
CA GLU A 83 -1.09 -17.30 4.81
C GLU A 83 -0.52 -16.73 3.53
N VAL A 84 0.81 -16.78 3.41
CA VAL A 84 1.52 -16.41 2.18
C VAL A 84 1.94 -17.71 1.50
N ASP A 85 1.05 -18.27 0.68
CA ASP A 85 1.32 -19.50 -0.05
C ASP A 85 1.92 -19.21 -1.44
N ASP A 86 2.28 -20.26 -2.17
CA ASP A 86 2.90 -20.12 -3.49
C ASP A 86 2.01 -19.37 -4.48
N LYS A 87 0.71 -19.62 -4.44
CA LYS A 87 -0.24 -18.94 -5.32
C LYS A 87 -0.27 -17.45 -5.01
N THR A 88 -0.31 -17.09 -3.75
CA THR A 88 -0.29 -15.69 -3.31
C THR A 88 0.99 -15.00 -3.78
N ILE A 89 2.13 -15.67 -3.62
CA ILE A 89 3.42 -15.14 -4.06
C ILE A 89 3.42 -14.89 -5.58
N HIS A 90 2.95 -15.85 -6.36
CA HIS A 90 2.91 -15.71 -7.82
C HIS A 90 2.01 -14.56 -8.25
N LEU A 91 0.81 -14.44 -7.66
CA LEU A 91 -0.11 -13.36 -7.97
C LEU A 91 0.48 -12.00 -7.59
N GLY A 92 1.14 -11.92 -6.44
CA GLY A 92 1.77 -10.69 -6.00
C GLY A 92 2.90 -10.25 -6.91
N GLN A 93 3.72 -11.21 -7.35
CA GLN A 93 4.80 -10.91 -8.29
C GLN A 93 4.27 -10.42 -9.63
N ALA A 94 3.19 -11.04 -10.12
CA ALA A 94 2.55 -10.61 -11.37
C ALA A 94 2.00 -9.20 -11.28
N LEU A 95 1.61 -8.75 -10.10
CA LEU A 95 1.05 -7.42 -9.85
C LEU A 95 2.08 -6.44 -9.29
N ASP A 96 3.33 -6.84 -9.23
CA ASP A 96 4.45 -5.99 -8.80
C ASP A 96 4.24 -5.43 -7.39
N VAL A 97 3.82 -6.29 -6.46
CA VAL A 97 3.71 -5.87 -5.06
C VAL A 97 5.10 -5.79 -4.42
N LEU A 98 5.26 -4.84 -3.53
CA LEU A 98 6.53 -4.59 -2.86
C LEU A 98 6.88 -5.70 -1.86
N ALA A 99 5.89 -6.17 -1.11
CA ALA A 99 6.10 -7.20 -0.11
C ALA A 99 4.76 -7.88 0.22
N MET A 100 4.88 -9.11 0.71
CA MET A 100 3.75 -9.88 1.23
C MET A 100 4.12 -10.36 2.63
N LEU A 101 3.35 -9.96 3.62
CA LEU A 101 3.65 -10.23 5.01
C LEU A 101 2.53 -11.04 5.65
N PRO A 102 2.87 -12.14 6.36
CA PRO A 102 1.88 -12.81 7.19
C PRO A 102 1.44 -11.90 8.34
N THR A 103 0.19 -11.99 8.74
CA THR A 103 -0.35 -11.16 9.83
C THR A 103 0.43 -11.31 11.14
N LYS A 104 1.14 -12.42 11.31
CA LYS A 104 1.95 -12.68 12.49
C LYS A 104 3.34 -12.04 12.43
N GLU A 105 3.78 -11.55 11.27
CA GLU A 105 5.14 -11.05 11.06
C GLU A 105 5.12 -9.64 10.50
N LEU A 106 4.58 -8.71 11.28
CA LEU A 106 4.46 -7.31 10.85
C LEU A 106 5.58 -6.41 11.36
N ASP A 107 6.54 -6.96 12.09
CA ASP A 107 7.59 -6.15 12.72
C ASP A 107 8.46 -5.39 11.71
N GLY A 108 8.67 -5.95 10.52
CA GLY A 108 9.45 -5.28 9.49
C GLY A 108 8.69 -4.29 8.61
N LEU A 109 7.39 -4.15 8.82
CA LEU A 109 6.55 -3.33 7.96
C LEU A 109 6.94 -1.86 7.97
N ALA A 110 7.22 -1.31 9.15
CA ALA A 110 7.59 0.11 9.26
C ALA A 110 8.85 0.43 8.45
N GLU A 111 9.84 -0.43 8.51
CA GLU A 111 11.08 -0.23 7.77
C GLU A 111 10.87 -0.29 6.27
N ILE A 112 10.07 -1.24 5.80
CA ILE A 112 9.73 -1.36 4.38
C ILE A 112 9.06 -0.06 3.89
N VAL A 113 8.10 0.44 4.64
CA VAL A 113 7.35 1.64 4.30
C VAL A 113 8.25 2.89 4.32
N ILE A 114 9.07 3.03 5.34
CA ILE A 114 9.98 4.18 5.48
C ILE A 114 10.95 4.25 4.30
N GLN A 115 11.51 3.13 3.88
CA GLN A 115 12.45 3.11 2.75
C GLN A 115 11.81 3.61 1.47
N GLN A 116 10.57 3.27 1.21
CA GLN A 116 9.86 3.72 0.01
C GLN A 116 9.62 5.23 0.03
N VAL A 117 9.23 5.77 1.18
CA VAL A 117 8.96 7.20 1.30
C VAL A 117 10.23 8.02 1.17
N LYS A 118 11.35 7.55 1.70
CA LYS A 118 12.63 8.30 1.60
C LYS A 118 13.12 8.42 0.16
N VAL A 119 12.95 7.38 -0.64
CA VAL A 119 13.47 7.37 -2.01
C VAL A 119 12.62 8.21 -2.94
N THR A 120 11.31 8.01 -2.93
CA THR A 120 10.41 8.66 -3.89
C THR A 120 10.26 10.16 -3.67
N PRO A 121 9.98 10.65 -2.45
CA PRO A 121 9.85 12.08 -2.22
C PRO A 121 11.12 12.87 -2.50
N ASP A 122 12.28 12.31 -2.15
CA ASP A 122 13.56 13.00 -2.40
C ASP A 122 13.80 13.20 -3.88
N ARG A 123 13.49 12.20 -4.71
CA ARG A 123 13.59 12.32 -6.16
C ARG A 123 12.66 13.38 -6.71
N ASP A 124 11.43 13.37 -6.27
CA ASP A 124 10.42 14.33 -6.73
C ASP A 124 10.82 15.76 -6.36
N TRP A 125 11.33 15.94 -5.15
CA TRP A 125 11.84 17.23 -4.69
C TRP A 125 12.98 17.71 -5.57
N SER A 126 13.92 16.84 -5.89
CA SER A 126 15.07 17.19 -6.73
C SER A 126 14.62 17.63 -8.11
N GLU A 127 13.69 16.92 -8.70
CA GLU A 127 13.15 17.26 -10.02
C GLU A 127 12.44 18.60 -10.00
N LEU A 128 11.61 18.84 -9.00
CA LEU A 128 10.90 20.11 -8.86
C LEU A 128 11.88 21.27 -8.68
N THR A 129 12.89 21.09 -7.86
CA THR A 129 13.92 22.12 -7.62
C THR A 129 14.70 22.41 -8.90
N SER A 130 15.07 21.37 -9.62
CA SER A 130 15.78 21.51 -10.90
C SER A 130 14.91 22.19 -11.93
N GLY A 131 13.64 21.83 -12.00
CA GLY A 131 12.69 22.47 -12.89
C GLY A 131 12.51 23.94 -12.57
N SER A 132 12.42 24.28 -11.30
CA SER A 132 12.33 25.68 -10.87
C SER A 132 13.55 26.47 -11.27
N LYS A 133 14.71 25.87 -11.17
CA LYS A 133 15.97 26.55 -11.58
C LYS A 133 16.03 26.75 -13.08
N ALA A 134 15.46 25.85 -13.84
CA ALA A 134 15.44 25.96 -15.29
C ALA A 134 14.52 27.09 -15.77
N LEU A 135 13.63 27.50 -14.94
CA LEU A 135 12.73 28.60 -15.25
C LEU A 135 13.41 29.96 -15.04
#